data_df2675bb9a76e9c981c4da6bce33750f
#
_entry.id   df2675bb9a76e9c981c4da6bce33750f
#
_cell.length_a   1.000
_cell.length_b   1.000
_cell.length_c   1.000
_cell.angle_alpha   90.00
_cell.angle_beta   90.00
_cell.angle_gamma   90.00
#
_symmetry.space_group_name_H-M   'P 1'
#
loop_
_entity.id
_entity.type
_entity.pdbx_description
1 polymer ?
#
loop_
_entity_poly.entity_id
_entity_poly.type
_entity_poly.pdbx_seq_one_letter_code
_entity_poly.pdbx_strand_id
1 'polypeptide(L)'
;MKKNALIATLALTLSVPAIAQQAPVANPYLANVPVSAGPIVLPVSPAGRGTRPYEMSRAVGAEEKAAMMKKIMPMMGMVKSMDVKDVMNMMAIKYPVKKGLTFDDVKTSMELSANKLNFKKVGESPMWKDIQAVLGDMEAPRMEVYHYCDIAAGREILKYAPEAIVYLPCRIAIMEDVDKNLWVLTLDWDTSWLDSLSGKMGAPDKLMGHAKDIRDKMDVIMKAAANGDL
;
A
#
# COMPACT_ATOMS: atom_id res chain seq x y z
N MET A 1 47.78 -14.09 64.55
CA MET A 1 47.20 -15.15 63.69
C MET A 1 46.30 -14.44 62.67
N LYS A 2 46.80 -14.29 61.44
CA LYS A 2 46.08 -13.64 60.31
C LYS A 2 45.49 -14.73 59.45
N LYS A 3 44.18 -14.76 59.30
CA LYS A 3 43.44 -15.67 58.41
C LYS A 3 43.27 -14.97 57.05
N ASN A 4 43.96 -15.46 56.03
CA ASN A 4 43.78 -15.06 54.63
C ASN A 4 42.52 -15.78 54.10
N ALA A 5 41.52 -15.00 53.70
CA ALA A 5 40.37 -15.50 52.94
C ALA A 5 40.69 -15.40 51.47
N LEU A 6 40.76 -16.53 50.76
CA LEU A 6 40.84 -16.61 49.32
C LEU A 6 39.47 -16.38 48.70
N ILE A 7 39.30 -15.28 47.97
CA ILE A 7 38.08 -15.06 47.17
C ILE A 7 38.35 -15.68 45.78
N ALA A 8 37.66 -16.79 45.52
CA ALA A 8 37.65 -17.38 44.18
C ALA A 8 36.59 -16.63 43.31
N THR A 9 37.10 -15.87 42.36
CA THR A 9 36.22 -15.19 41.37
C THR A 9 35.87 -16.23 40.27
N LEU A 10 34.62 -16.65 40.28
CA LEU A 10 34.06 -17.52 39.23
C LEU A 10 33.66 -16.65 38.01
N ALA A 11 34.47 -16.65 36.96
CA ALA A 11 34.13 -16.02 35.69
C ALA A 11 33.14 -16.89 34.93
N LEU A 12 31.86 -16.50 34.93
CA LEU A 12 30.85 -17.09 34.04
C LEU A 12 31.05 -16.54 32.63
N THR A 13 31.65 -17.31 31.74
CA THR A 13 31.65 -17.00 30.29
C THR A 13 30.30 -17.38 29.70
N LEU A 14 29.45 -16.40 29.50
CA LEU A 14 28.24 -16.54 28.71
C LEU A 14 28.63 -16.64 27.23
N SER A 15 28.63 -17.82 26.68
CA SER A 15 28.73 -18.06 25.26
C SER A 15 27.40 -17.67 24.60
N VAL A 16 27.37 -16.53 23.98
CA VAL A 16 26.26 -16.14 23.09
C VAL A 16 26.34 -17.00 21.85
N PRO A 17 25.31 -17.79 21.49
CA PRO A 17 25.33 -18.51 20.21
C PRO A 17 25.40 -17.51 19.08
N ALA A 18 26.40 -17.64 18.21
CA ALA A 18 26.51 -16.90 16.98
C ALA A 18 25.26 -17.20 16.14
N ILE A 19 24.37 -16.21 16.00
CA ILE A 19 23.30 -16.27 15.02
C ILE A 19 24.01 -16.31 13.67
N ALA A 20 23.98 -17.44 13.01
CA ALA A 20 24.48 -17.61 11.66
C ALA A 20 23.71 -16.61 10.78
N GLN A 21 24.37 -15.54 10.35
CA GLN A 21 23.86 -14.67 9.31
C GLN A 21 23.66 -15.54 8.06
N GLN A 22 22.41 -15.86 7.76
CA GLN A 22 22.08 -16.48 6.49
C GLN A 22 22.56 -15.54 5.39
N ALA A 23 23.45 -16.05 4.54
CA ALA A 23 23.84 -15.33 3.33
C ALA A 23 22.60 -14.95 2.54
N PRO A 24 22.54 -13.74 1.95
CA PRO A 24 21.38 -13.34 1.15
C PRO A 24 21.16 -14.40 0.07
N VAL A 25 19.95 -14.95 0.05
CA VAL A 25 19.55 -15.92 -0.97
C VAL A 25 19.68 -15.23 -2.32
N ALA A 26 20.64 -15.68 -3.14
CA ALA A 26 20.83 -15.15 -4.47
C ALA A 26 19.52 -15.33 -5.25
N ASN A 27 18.97 -14.22 -5.76
CA ASN A 27 17.76 -14.26 -6.54
C ASN A 27 18.04 -15.03 -7.84
N PRO A 28 17.44 -16.22 -8.04
CA PRO A 28 17.75 -17.06 -9.21
C PRO A 28 17.38 -16.41 -10.54
N TYR A 29 16.57 -15.34 -10.51
CA TYR A 29 16.21 -14.56 -11.69
C TYR A 29 17.27 -13.54 -12.11
N LEU A 30 18.33 -13.30 -11.30
CA LEU A 30 19.41 -12.37 -11.62
C LEU A 30 20.66 -13.07 -12.17
N ALA A 31 20.72 -14.39 -12.12
CA ALA A 31 21.95 -15.16 -12.44
C ALA A 31 22.29 -15.23 -13.94
N ASN A 32 21.39 -14.85 -14.86
CA ASN A 32 21.57 -15.03 -16.29
C ASN A 32 21.16 -13.81 -17.14
N VAL A 33 21.35 -12.58 -16.64
CA VAL A 33 21.13 -11.39 -17.47
C VAL A 33 22.45 -11.04 -18.15
N PRO A 34 22.60 -11.24 -19.46
CA PRO A 34 23.79 -10.79 -20.18
C PRO A 34 23.82 -9.26 -20.15
N VAL A 35 24.87 -8.69 -19.55
CA VAL A 35 25.13 -7.25 -19.61
C VAL A 35 25.57 -6.89 -21.04
N SER A 36 24.59 -6.60 -21.88
CA SER A 36 24.85 -6.05 -23.20
C SER A 36 25.05 -4.54 -23.08
N ALA A 37 26.28 -4.09 -23.29
CA ALA A 37 26.66 -2.66 -23.33
C ALA A 37 26.34 -2.02 -24.68
N GLY A 38 25.09 -2.15 -25.15
CA GLY A 38 24.60 -1.41 -26.32
C GLY A 38 23.81 -0.16 -25.90
N PRO A 39 23.69 0.88 -26.77
CA PRO A 39 22.85 2.02 -26.47
C PRO A 39 21.40 1.52 -26.25
N ILE A 40 20.88 1.77 -25.06
CA ILE A 40 19.51 1.40 -24.71
C ILE A 40 18.58 2.27 -25.57
N VAL A 41 18.14 1.75 -26.68
CA VAL A 41 16.99 2.29 -27.39
C VAL A 41 15.79 1.86 -26.57
N LEU A 42 15.27 2.78 -25.73
CA LEU A 42 14.00 2.55 -25.07
C LEU A 42 12.96 2.34 -26.16
N PRO A 43 12.28 1.21 -26.22
CA PRO A 43 11.11 1.12 -27.06
C PRO A 43 10.17 2.22 -26.60
N VAL A 44 9.93 3.22 -27.44
CA VAL A 44 8.78 4.11 -27.31
C VAL A 44 7.61 3.20 -27.10
N SER A 45 6.90 3.33 -25.98
CA SER A 45 5.68 2.54 -25.74
C SER A 45 4.89 2.53 -27.02
N PRO A 46 4.70 1.38 -27.66
CA PRO A 46 3.94 1.36 -28.90
C PRO A 46 2.59 2.00 -28.58
N ALA A 47 2.25 3.05 -29.32
CA ALA A 47 0.92 3.61 -29.30
C ALA A 47 -0.04 2.45 -29.52
N GLY A 48 -0.84 2.13 -28.51
CA GLY A 48 -1.74 1.00 -28.53
C GLY A 48 -1.17 -0.25 -27.87
N ARG A 49 -1.20 -0.30 -26.53
CA ARG A 49 -1.33 -1.58 -25.82
C ARG A 49 -2.75 -2.08 -26.15
N GLY A 50 -2.92 -2.63 -27.33
CA GLY A 50 -4.19 -3.16 -27.81
C GLY A 50 -4.69 -4.22 -26.83
N THR A 51 -5.80 -3.93 -26.19
CA THR A 51 -6.48 -4.90 -25.34
C THR A 51 -7.26 -5.83 -26.25
N ARG A 52 -6.67 -6.95 -26.62
CA ARG A 52 -7.47 -8.06 -27.11
C ARG A 52 -8.33 -8.60 -25.96
N PRO A 53 -9.54 -9.12 -26.23
CA PRO A 53 -10.31 -9.77 -25.19
C PRO A 53 -9.44 -10.80 -24.44
N TYR A 54 -9.30 -10.66 -23.11
CA TYR A 54 -8.47 -11.51 -22.24
C TYR A 54 -6.95 -11.45 -22.39
N GLU A 55 -6.39 -10.69 -23.33
CA GLU A 55 -4.94 -10.45 -23.36
C GLU A 55 -4.57 -9.31 -22.42
N MET A 56 -3.64 -9.61 -21.52
CA MET A 56 -3.01 -8.60 -20.67
C MET A 56 -1.86 -7.94 -21.41
N SER A 57 -1.59 -6.67 -21.11
CA SER A 57 -0.35 -6.04 -21.51
C SER A 57 0.86 -6.75 -20.89
N ARG A 58 1.99 -6.67 -21.58
CA ARG A 58 3.25 -7.16 -21.04
C ARG A 58 3.62 -6.37 -19.77
N ALA A 59 4.03 -7.07 -18.71
CA ALA A 59 4.59 -6.43 -17.53
C ALA A 59 5.89 -5.69 -17.84
N VAL A 60 6.13 -4.58 -17.15
CA VAL A 60 7.34 -3.76 -17.29
C VAL A 60 8.49 -4.41 -16.54
N GLY A 61 9.61 -4.68 -17.23
CA GLY A 61 10.79 -5.28 -16.62
C GLY A 61 11.58 -4.31 -15.73
N ALA A 62 12.49 -4.85 -14.91
CA ALA A 62 13.28 -4.07 -13.97
C ALA A 62 14.15 -2.99 -14.65
N GLU A 63 14.72 -3.29 -15.80
CA GLU A 63 15.53 -2.33 -16.57
C GLU A 63 14.69 -1.19 -17.13
N GLU A 64 13.53 -1.51 -17.68
CA GLU A 64 12.57 -0.53 -18.20
C GLU A 64 12.07 0.39 -17.07
N LYS A 65 11.76 -0.20 -15.90
CA LYS A 65 11.42 0.55 -14.68
C LYS A 65 12.56 1.49 -14.26
N ALA A 66 13.81 1.01 -14.23
CA ALA A 66 14.96 1.84 -13.86
C ALA A 66 15.16 3.02 -14.82
N ALA A 67 14.94 2.83 -16.11
CA ALA A 67 15.00 3.89 -17.10
C ALA A 67 13.88 4.93 -16.93
N MET A 68 12.67 4.49 -16.59
CA MET A 68 11.54 5.37 -16.23
C MET A 68 11.86 6.19 -14.98
N MET A 69 12.38 5.54 -13.94
CA MET A 69 12.74 6.20 -12.67
C MET A 69 13.81 7.27 -12.88
N LYS A 70 14.81 7.08 -13.73
CA LYS A 70 15.80 8.10 -14.07
C LYS A 70 15.17 9.39 -14.63
N LYS A 71 14.07 9.27 -15.35
CA LYS A 71 13.35 10.44 -15.91
C LYS A 71 12.53 11.18 -14.87
N ILE A 72 12.04 10.47 -13.86
CA ILE A 72 11.15 10.99 -12.82
C ILE A 72 11.96 11.55 -11.63
N MET A 73 13.14 10.99 -11.33
CA MET A 73 13.97 11.40 -10.19
C MET A 73 14.27 12.90 -10.09
N PRO A 74 14.51 13.66 -11.17
CA PRO A 74 14.69 15.11 -11.07
C PRO A 74 13.45 15.84 -10.55
N MET A 75 12.26 15.34 -10.84
CA MET A 75 10.99 15.91 -10.38
C MET A 75 10.74 15.64 -8.88
N MET A 76 11.35 14.60 -8.33
CA MET A 76 11.22 14.22 -6.91
C MET A 76 12.13 15.07 -5.99
N GLY A 77 12.85 16.05 -6.52
CA GLY A 77 13.74 16.92 -5.72
C GLY A 77 12.99 17.67 -4.61
N MET A 78 11.72 17.99 -4.80
CA MET A 78 10.88 18.64 -3.79
C MET A 78 10.58 17.72 -2.58
N VAL A 79 10.50 16.41 -2.79
CA VAL A 79 10.19 15.43 -1.72
C VAL A 79 11.37 15.24 -0.75
N LYS A 80 12.59 15.56 -1.18
CA LYS A 80 13.81 15.40 -0.35
C LYS A 80 13.85 16.30 0.89
N SER A 81 13.08 17.38 0.92
CA SER A 81 13.02 18.32 2.05
C SER A 81 11.85 18.07 3.01
N MET A 82 10.99 17.08 2.72
CA MET A 82 9.83 16.74 3.54
C MET A 82 10.18 15.66 4.56
N ASP A 83 9.61 15.77 5.76
CA ASP A 83 9.63 14.69 6.73
C ASP A 83 8.82 13.49 6.16
N VAL A 84 9.25 12.27 6.49
CA VAL A 84 8.53 11.03 6.07
C VAL A 84 7.09 11.05 6.57
N LYS A 85 6.85 11.57 7.78
CA LYS A 85 5.51 11.72 8.34
C LYS A 85 4.63 12.64 7.49
N ASP A 86 5.18 13.75 6.99
CA ASP A 86 4.47 14.69 6.13
C ASP A 86 4.12 14.04 4.78
N VAL A 87 5.06 13.29 4.21
CA VAL A 87 4.82 12.52 2.97
C VAL A 87 3.70 11.51 3.17
N MET A 88 3.74 10.72 4.25
CA MET A 88 2.68 9.75 4.57
C MET A 88 1.33 10.42 4.79
N ASN A 89 1.31 11.56 5.48
CA ASN A 89 0.10 12.34 5.72
C ASN A 89 -0.47 12.91 4.42
N MET A 90 0.37 13.38 3.51
CA MET A 90 -0.02 13.90 2.21
C MET A 90 -0.61 12.81 1.31
N MET A 91 -0.12 11.58 1.44
CA MET A 91 -0.59 10.43 0.65
C MET A 91 -1.85 9.76 1.21
N ALA A 92 -2.47 10.31 2.25
CA ALA A 92 -3.63 9.72 2.89
C ALA A 92 -4.82 10.68 2.93
N ILE A 93 -5.97 10.22 2.44
CA ILE A 93 -7.27 10.86 2.69
C ILE A 93 -7.78 10.36 4.03
N LYS A 94 -8.28 11.29 4.88
CA LYS A 94 -8.76 11.00 6.23
C LYS A 94 -10.09 11.69 6.49
N TYR A 95 -11.03 10.95 7.07
CA TYR A 95 -12.28 11.49 7.58
C TYR A 95 -12.38 11.24 9.08
N PRO A 96 -12.59 12.29 9.90
CA PRO A 96 -12.88 12.10 11.32
C PRO A 96 -14.25 11.45 11.46
N VAL A 97 -14.35 10.46 12.32
CA VAL A 97 -15.63 9.82 12.63
C VAL A 97 -16.46 10.72 13.53
N LYS A 98 -17.75 10.80 13.26
CA LYS A 98 -18.72 11.55 14.05
C LYS A 98 -18.71 11.05 15.50
N LYS A 99 -18.70 11.99 16.45
CA LYS A 99 -18.69 11.67 17.87
C LYS A 99 -19.89 10.80 18.28
N GLY A 100 -19.64 9.81 19.11
CA GLY A 100 -20.67 8.90 19.63
C GLY A 100 -20.85 7.62 18.82
N LEU A 101 -20.21 7.50 17.65
CA LEU A 101 -20.17 6.23 16.92
C LEU A 101 -19.09 5.32 17.48
N THR A 102 -19.42 4.04 17.58
CA THR A 102 -18.46 2.98 17.92
C THR A 102 -17.69 2.54 16.68
N PHE A 103 -16.58 1.85 16.89
CA PHE A 103 -15.82 1.23 15.81
C PHE A 103 -16.69 0.29 14.95
N ASP A 104 -17.58 -0.45 15.59
CA ASP A 104 -18.45 -1.42 14.91
C ASP A 104 -19.58 -0.74 14.13
N ASP A 105 -20.07 0.42 14.58
CA ASP A 105 -21.00 1.26 13.82
C ASP A 105 -20.35 1.75 12.51
N VAL A 106 -19.11 2.25 12.62
CA VAL A 106 -18.33 2.71 11.46
C VAL A 106 -18.10 1.57 10.46
N LYS A 107 -17.71 0.38 10.96
CA LYS A 107 -17.54 -0.82 10.14
C LYS A 107 -18.84 -1.21 9.43
N THR A 108 -19.95 -1.23 10.14
CA THR A 108 -21.27 -1.59 9.60
C THR A 108 -21.69 -0.63 8.50
N SER A 109 -21.59 0.67 8.74
CA SER A 109 -21.91 1.72 7.75
C SER A 109 -21.04 1.60 6.50
N MET A 110 -19.74 1.34 6.67
CA MET A 110 -18.82 1.11 5.56
C MET A 110 -19.24 -0.09 4.71
N GLU A 111 -19.53 -1.22 5.34
CA GLU A 111 -19.91 -2.45 4.64
C GLU A 111 -21.25 -2.30 3.90
N LEU A 112 -22.22 -1.65 4.52
CA LEU A 112 -23.53 -1.40 3.89
C LEU A 112 -23.39 -0.47 2.68
N SER A 113 -22.63 0.62 2.82
CA SER A 113 -22.38 1.54 1.70
C SER A 113 -21.62 0.86 0.56
N ALA A 114 -20.59 0.06 0.87
CA ALA A 114 -19.85 -0.70 -0.14
C ALA A 114 -20.76 -1.68 -0.90
N ASN A 115 -21.63 -2.40 -0.18
CA ASN A 115 -22.59 -3.33 -0.79
C ASN A 115 -23.59 -2.63 -1.71
N LYS A 116 -24.12 -1.46 -1.30
CA LYS A 116 -25.03 -0.64 -2.13
C LYS A 116 -24.38 -0.23 -3.47
N LEU A 117 -23.05 -0.05 -3.47
CA LEU A 117 -22.28 0.36 -4.64
C LEU A 117 -21.65 -0.80 -5.43
N ASN A 118 -21.99 -2.04 -5.10
CA ASN A 118 -21.37 -3.26 -5.66
C ASN A 118 -19.83 -3.29 -5.51
N PHE A 119 -19.33 -2.71 -4.44
CA PHE A 119 -17.92 -2.70 -4.09
C PHE A 119 -17.64 -3.85 -3.13
N LYS A 120 -17.14 -4.95 -3.66
CA LYS A 120 -17.06 -6.22 -2.93
C LYS A 120 -15.96 -6.18 -1.87
N LYS A 121 -16.29 -6.51 -0.63
CA LYS A 121 -15.28 -6.82 0.40
C LYS A 121 -14.59 -8.13 0.04
N VAL A 122 -13.27 -8.10 -0.09
CA VAL A 122 -12.45 -9.26 -0.49
C VAL A 122 -11.46 -9.69 0.59
N GLY A 123 -11.35 -8.95 1.69
CA GLY A 123 -10.52 -9.29 2.83
C GLY A 123 -10.57 -8.25 3.95
N GLU A 124 -9.97 -8.61 5.07
CA GLU A 124 -9.74 -7.71 6.20
C GLU A 124 -8.48 -8.11 6.96
N SER A 125 -7.82 -7.14 7.60
CA SER A 125 -6.60 -7.33 8.39
C SER A 125 -6.75 -6.57 9.71
N PRO A 126 -7.05 -7.27 10.83
CA PRO A 126 -7.18 -6.66 12.14
C PRO A 126 -5.79 -6.44 12.77
N MET A 127 -5.07 -5.42 12.28
CA MET A 127 -3.66 -5.13 12.62
C MET A 127 -3.39 -5.08 14.12
N TRP A 128 -4.31 -4.53 14.92
CA TRP A 128 -4.16 -4.46 16.36
C TRP A 128 -4.05 -5.83 17.04
N LYS A 129 -4.78 -6.83 16.52
CA LYS A 129 -4.70 -8.21 17.04
C LYS A 129 -3.36 -8.85 16.72
N ASP A 130 -2.83 -8.57 15.54
CA ASP A 130 -1.52 -9.08 15.14
C ASP A 130 -0.41 -8.44 15.97
N ILE A 131 -0.51 -7.14 16.26
CA ILE A 131 0.42 -6.43 17.15
C ILE A 131 0.38 -7.06 18.56
N GLN A 132 -0.81 -7.29 19.13
CA GLN A 132 -0.95 -7.95 20.41
C GLN A 132 -0.35 -9.36 20.42
N ALA A 133 -0.64 -10.14 19.39
CA ALA A 133 -0.19 -11.54 19.31
C ALA A 133 1.32 -11.67 19.14
N VAL A 134 1.93 -10.80 18.31
CA VAL A 134 3.36 -10.90 17.95
C VAL A 134 4.25 -10.15 18.94
N LEU A 135 3.81 -8.97 19.39
CA LEU A 135 4.63 -8.08 20.25
C LEU A 135 4.22 -8.11 21.71
N GLY A 136 3.08 -8.72 22.07
CA GLY A 136 2.53 -8.69 23.42
C GLY A 136 2.02 -7.31 23.86
N ASP A 137 1.87 -6.38 22.90
CA ASP A 137 1.41 -5.02 23.18
C ASP A 137 -0.13 -4.99 23.30
N MET A 138 -0.59 -5.19 24.53
CA MET A 138 -2.04 -5.22 24.85
C MET A 138 -2.69 -3.84 24.81
N GLU A 139 -1.91 -2.75 24.79
CA GLU A 139 -2.37 -1.37 24.70
C GLU A 139 -2.50 -0.88 23.24
N ALA A 140 -2.19 -1.74 22.26
CA ALA A 140 -2.27 -1.40 20.85
C ALA A 140 -3.66 -0.83 20.50
N PRO A 141 -3.75 0.40 19.95
CA PRO A 141 -5.02 0.99 19.60
C PRO A 141 -5.70 0.17 18.50
N ARG A 142 -7.03 0.13 18.54
CA ARG A 142 -7.79 -0.63 17.55
C ARG A 142 -7.58 -0.02 16.16
N MET A 143 -7.03 -0.81 15.25
CA MET A 143 -6.83 -0.46 13.84
C MET A 143 -7.04 -1.69 12.96
N GLU A 144 -7.87 -1.53 11.94
CA GLU A 144 -8.23 -2.60 11.02
C GLU A 144 -8.23 -2.07 9.59
N VAL A 145 -7.73 -2.89 8.65
CA VAL A 145 -7.70 -2.56 7.22
C VAL A 145 -8.66 -3.49 6.48
N TYR A 146 -9.55 -2.89 5.70
CA TYR A 146 -10.55 -3.60 4.91
C TYR A 146 -10.21 -3.47 3.42
N HIS A 147 -10.36 -4.57 2.72
CA HIS A 147 -10.02 -4.69 1.31
C HIS A 147 -11.29 -4.76 0.48
N TYR A 148 -11.45 -3.80 -0.43
CA TYR A 148 -12.61 -3.71 -1.30
C TYR A 148 -12.18 -3.69 -2.76
N CYS A 149 -13.01 -4.24 -3.64
CA CYS A 149 -12.72 -4.27 -5.07
C CYS A 149 -14.00 -4.15 -5.92
N ASP A 150 -13.97 -3.25 -6.89
CA ASP A 150 -14.83 -3.34 -8.06
C ASP A 150 -14.19 -4.34 -9.02
N ILE A 151 -14.71 -5.57 -9.02
CA ILE A 151 -14.12 -6.68 -9.78
C ILE A 151 -14.11 -6.41 -11.28
N ALA A 152 -15.18 -5.77 -11.80
CA ALA A 152 -15.29 -5.49 -13.23
C ALA A 152 -14.28 -4.42 -13.68
N ALA A 153 -14.21 -3.31 -12.95
CA ALA A 153 -13.24 -2.25 -13.21
C ALA A 153 -11.80 -2.73 -13.00
N GLY A 154 -11.55 -3.47 -11.91
CA GLY A 154 -10.25 -4.04 -11.61
C GLY A 154 -9.73 -4.95 -12.73
N ARG A 155 -10.60 -5.79 -13.30
CA ARG A 155 -10.25 -6.63 -14.45
C ARG A 155 -9.77 -5.81 -15.66
N GLU A 156 -10.47 -4.75 -16.02
CA GLU A 156 -10.11 -3.92 -17.17
C GLU A 156 -8.79 -3.15 -16.92
N ILE A 157 -8.59 -2.67 -15.69
CA ILE A 157 -7.33 -2.03 -15.28
C ILE A 157 -6.16 -3.02 -15.40
N LEU A 158 -6.32 -4.25 -14.90
CA LEU A 158 -5.27 -5.28 -14.95
C LEU A 158 -4.95 -5.73 -16.37
N LYS A 159 -5.91 -5.76 -17.27
CA LYS A 159 -5.64 -6.04 -18.69
C LYS A 159 -4.77 -4.97 -19.34
N TYR A 160 -4.98 -3.72 -18.97
CA TYR A 160 -4.20 -2.59 -19.50
C TYR A 160 -2.81 -2.50 -18.87
N ALA A 161 -2.72 -2.60 -17.55
CA ALA A 161 -1.48 -2.50 -16.77
C ALA A 161 -1.47 -3.57 -15.68
N PRO A 162 -0.85 -4.74 -15.93
CA PRO A 162 -0.83 -5.85 -14.97
C PRO A 162 -0.16 -5.48 -13.64
N GLU A 163 0.77 -4.52 -13.65
CA GLU A 163 1.43 -4.02 -12.44
C GLU A 163 0.45 -3.33 -11.47
N ALA A 164 -0.74 -2.93 -11.94
CA ALA A 164 -1.79 -2.39 -11.07
C ALA A 164 -2.24 -3.38 -9.99
N ILE A 165 -1.91 -4.68 -10.12
CA ILE A 165 -2.21 -5.70 -9.09
C ILE A 165 -1.65 -5.34 -7.71
N VAL A 166 -0.54 -4.59 -7.64
CA VAL A 166 0.07 -4.18 -6.35
C VAL A 166 -0.73 -3.09 -5.63
N TYR A 167 -1.62 -2.40 -6.35
CA TYR A 167 -2.50 -1.36 -5.84
C TYR A 167 -3.91 -1.87 -5.55
N LEU A 168 -4.24 -3.07 -6.02
CA LEU A 168 -5.50 -3.75 -5.78
C LEU A 168 -5.35 -4.78 -4.65
N PRO A 169 -6.40 -5.00 -3.87
CA PRO A 169 -7.67 -4.27 -3.79
C PRO A 169 -7.51 -2.89 -3.14
N CYS A 170 -8.49 -2.02 -3.34
CA CYS A 170 -8.57 -0.75 -2.60
C CYS A 170 -8.67 -1.02 -1.09
N ARG A 171 -8.05 -0.16 -0.29
CA ARG A 171 -7.98 -0.34 1.17
C ARG A 171 -8.66 0.82 1.86
N ILE A 172 -9.50 0.51 2.83
CA ILE A 172 -10.04 1.49 3.78
C ILE A 172 -9.62 1.03 5.17
N ALA A 173 -8.98 1.91 5.92
CA ALA A 173 -8.62 1.64 7.30
C ALA A 173 -9.59 2.36 8.24
N ILE A 174 -9.94 1.72 9.35
CA ILE A 174 -10.54 2.36 10.50
C ILE A 174 -9.50 2.28 11.61
N MET A 175 -9.17 3.40 12.24
CA MET A 175 -8.20 3.44 13.33
C MET A 175 -8.65 4.34 14.48
N GLU A 176 -8.27 3.97 15.66
CA GLU A 176 -8.34 4.78 16.87
C GLU A 176 -6.99 5.47 17.08
N ASP A 177 -6.98 6.79 17.28
CA ASP A 177 -5.77 7.54 17.61
C ASP A 177 -5.48 7.52 19.14
N VAL A 178 -4.41 8.19 19.54
CA VAL A 178 -3.99 8.26 20.96
C VAL A 178 -5.02 8.94 21.86
N ASP A 179 -5.87 9.81 21.30
CA ASP A 179 -6.93 10.54 22.01
C ASP A 179 -8.27 9.81 21.94
N LYS A 180 -8.26 8.54 21.49
CA LYS A 180 -9.45 7.70 21.31
C LYS A 180 -10.44 8.20 20.25
N ASN A 181 -10.02 9.08 19.37
CA ASN A 181 -10.83 9.46 18.22
C ASN A 181 -10.72 8.41 17.11
N LEU A 182 -11.84 8.14 16.46
CA LEU A 182 -11.88 7.23 15.33
C LEU A 182 -11.70 8.00 14.01
N TRP A 183 -10.99 7.38 13.10
CA TRP A 183 -10.68 7.89 11.77
C TRP A 183 -10.94 6.84 10.71
N VAL A 184 -11.45 7.26 9.57
CA VAL A 184 -11.53 6.45 8.35
C VAL A 184 -10.51 6.98 7.37
N LEU A 185 -9.61 6.11 6.88
CA LEU A 185 -8.47 6.51 6.05
C LEU A 185 -8.37 5.63 4.81
N THR A 186 -7.82 6.20 3.75
CA THR A 186 -7.36 5.46 2.56
C THR A 186 -6.13 6.13 1.97
N LEU A 187 -5.47 5.44 1.04
CA LEU A 187 -4.47 6.06 0.19
C LEU A 187 -5.14 7.15 -0.65
N ASP A 188 -4.48 8.28 -0.79
CA ASP A 188 -4.97 9.36 -1.65
C ASP A 188 -4.93 8.91 -3.11
N TRP A 189 -6.13 8.66 -3.64
CA TRP A 189 -6.38 8.34 -5.03
C TRP A 189 -6.87 9.58 -5.80
N ASP A 190 -6.47 10.78 -5.38
CA ASP A 190 -6.81 11.95 -6.17
C ASP A 190 -6.19 11.82 -7.56
N THR A 191 -7.02 11.34 -8.47
CA THR A 191 -6.67 11.18 -9.87
C THR A 191 -7.00 12.42 -10.70
N SER A 192 -7.40 13.53 -10.07
CA SER A 192 -7.76 14.77 -10.77
C SER A 192 -6.60 15.31 -11.61
N TRP A 193 -5.36 15.10 -11.15
CA TRP A 193 -4.18 15.42 -11.94
C TRP A 193 -4.04 14.54 -13.19
N LEU A 194 -4.59 13.32 -13.20
CA LEU A 194 -4.65 12.46 -14.39
C LEU A 194 -5.61 13.04 -15.44
N ASP A 195 -6.68 13.69 -15.02
CA ASP A 195 -7.65 14.31 -15.94
C ASP A 195 -6.96 15.39 -16.78
N SER A 196 -6.05 16.17 -16.18
CA SER A 196 -5.24 17.17 -16.88
C SER A 196 -4.17 16.58 -17.81
N LEU A 197 -3.83 15.30 -17.62
CA LEU A 197 -2.81 14.56 -18.37
C LEU A 197 -3.39 13.48 -19.29
N SER A 198 -4.69 13.17 -19.21
CA SER A 198 -5.32 12.02 -19.87
C SER A 198 -5.01 11.94 -21.36
N GLY A 199 -5.15 13.06 -22.08
CA GLY A 199 -4.79 13.13 -23.51
C GLY A 199 -3.30 12.97 -23.82
N LYS A 200 -2.41 13.18 -22.85
CA LYS A 200 -0.96 13.10 -22.99
C LYS A 200 -0.38 11.76 -22.55
N MET A 201 -1.07 11.06 -21.65
CA MET A 201 -0.61 9.78 -21.09
C MET A 201 -1.05 8.57 -21.92
N GLY A 202 -1.92 8.75 -22.92
CA GLY A 202 -2.36 7.68 -23.81
C GLY A 202 -3.21 6.61 -23.13
N ALA A 203 -3.76 6.89 -21.93
CA ALA A 203 -4.70 5.99 -21.28
C ALA A 203 -6.06 6.05 -22.01
N PRO A 204 -6.72 4.90 -22.26
CA PRO A 204 -8.05 4.90 -22.86
C PRO A 204 -9.07 5.61 -21.97
N ASP A 205 -9.99 6.40 -22.55
CA ASP A 205 -11.03 7.14 -21.81
C ASP A 205 -11.86 6.22 -20.90
N LYS A 206 -12.18 5.02 -21.39
CA LYS A 206 -12.89 4.02 -20.59
C LYS A 206 -12.13 3.65 -19.32
N LEU A 207 -10.82 3.53 -19.38
CA LEU A 207 -9.99 3.21 -18.22
C LEU A 207 -9.98 4.36 -17.21
N MET A 208 -9.90 5.59 -17.71
CA MET A 208 -9.99 6.80 -16.89
C MET A 208 -11.36 6.89 -16.21
N GLY A 209 -12.44 6.53 -16.93
CA GLY A 209 -13.78 6.41 -16.36
C GLY A 209 -13.86 5.41 -15.21
N HIS A 210 -13.22 4.25 -15.33
CA HIS A 210 -13.16 3.25 -14.24
C HIS A 210 -12.37 3.78 -13.03
N ALA A 211 -11.25 4.44 -13.24
CA ALA A 211 -10.45 5.01 -12.14
C ALA A 211 -11.25 6.07 -11.38
N LYS A 212 -11.96 6.95 -12.10
CA LYS A 212 -12.82 7.95 -11.51
C LYS A 212 -13.98 7.32 -10.73
N ASP A 213 -14.66 6.34 -11.28
CA ASP A 213 -15.78 5.64 -10.64
C ASP A 213 -15.35 4.96 -9.33
N ILE A 214 -14.17 4.29 -9.33
CA ILE A 214 -13.59 3.70 -8.12
C ILE A 214 -13.33 4.76 -7.06
N ARG A 215 -12.72 5.88 -7.42
CA ARG A 215 -12.46 7.00 -6.51
C ARG A 215 -13.75 7.53 -5.91
N ASP A 216 -14.75 7.81 -6.74
CA ASP A 216 -16.04 8.36 -6.31
C ASP A 216 -16.78 7.39 -5.38
N LYS A 217 -16.76 6.08 -5.66
CA LYS A 217 -17.29 5.04 -4.77
C LYS A 217 -16.55 4.99 -3.43
N MET A 218 -15.23 5.04 -3.45
CA MET A 218 -14.41 5.06 -2.23
C MET A 218 -14.75 6.27 -1.36
N ASP A 219 -14.89 7.45 -1.94
CA ASP A 219 -15.26 8.68 -1.23
C ASP A 219 -16.64 8.56 -0.56
N VAL A 220 -17.64 8.05 -1.28
CA VAL A 220 -18.98 7.80 -0.74
C VAL A 220 -18.95 6.80 0.42
N ILE A 221 -18.23 5.70 0.27
CA ILE A 221 -18.12 4.65 1.31
C ILE A 221 -17.46 5.22 2.57
N MET A 222 -16.38 5.99 2.42
CA MET A 222 -15.65 6.55 3.55
C MET A 222 -16.47 7.61 4.29
N LYS A 223 -17.19 8.46 3.57
CA LYS A 223 -18.08 9.46 4.17
C LYS A 223 -19.23 8.81 4.91
N ALA A 224 -19.87 7.80 4.32
CA ALA A 224 -20.91 7.02 5.00
C ALA A 224 -20.39 6.39 6.29
N ALA A 225 -19.21 5.75 6.23
CA ALA A 225 -18.55 5.16 7.40
C ALA A 225 -18.28 6.21 8.49
N ALA A 226 -17.71 7.35 8.13
CA ALA A 226 -17.37 8.41 9.09
C ALA A 226 -18.62 9.06 9.73
N ASN A 227 -19.73 9.10 9.02
CA ASN A 227 -21.01 9.67 9.50
C ASN A 227 -21.88 8.66 10.26
N GLY A 228 -21.66 7.36 10.09
CA GLY A 228 -22.53 6.29 10.61
C GLY A 228 -23.82 6.15 9.80
N ASP A 229 -23.79 6.39 8.49
CA ASP A 229 -24.96 6.31 7.62
C ASP A 229 -25.31 4.82 7.39
N LEU A 230 -26.60 4.47 7.60
CA LEU A 230 -27.13 3.09 7.47
C LEU A 230 -28.04 2.93 6.23
#